data_85515b0c1e7fbf0a9fdf1c0d606e2a8a
#
_entry.id   85515b0c1e7fbf0a9fdf1c0d606e2a8a
#
_cell.length_a   1.000
_cell.length_b   1.000
_cell.length_c   1.000
_cell.angle_alpha   90.00
_cell.angle_beta   90.00
_cell.angle_gamma   90.00
#
_symmetry.space_group_name_H-M   'P 1'
#
loop_
_entity.id
_entity.type
_entity.pdbx_description
1 polymer ?
#
loop_
_entity_poly.entity_id
_entity_poly.type
_entity_poly.pdbx_seq_one_letter_code
_entity_poly.pdbx_strand_id
1 'polypeptide(L)'
;MKKLLLFAVLLCQFTANAQQKSDSVKTALLIVDIQNFYFPGDGKPGLVNAEQASLVAKDILQIFRERNQLVVHVRHKSNSGFEIHKNVEPLASEKVITKLKVNSFHGTDLLEFLNKNKITRLVIIGMQTQMCLEGATRAASDYGFECIVVSDACATRDLKFGDKTVKAEDVQTAVLATLTDGRYAKVIDMKGFKENLDNIFHQGKNNSF
;
A
#
# COMPACT_ATOMS: atom_id res chain seq x y z
N MET A 1 -13.29 -66.80 -46.77
CA MET A 1 -13.64 -65.39 -46.90
C MET A 1 -13.79 -64.78 -45.51
N LYS A 2 -12.75 -64.16 -45.04
CA LYS A 2 -12.73 -63.51 -43.66
C LYS A 2 -12.97 -62.03 -43.87
N LYS A 3 -14.11 -61.51 -43.36
CA LYS A 3 -14.39 -60.05 -43.32
C LYS A 3 -13.63 -59.40 -42.18
N LEU A 4 -12.75 -58.48 -42.55
CA LEU A 4 -11.98 -57.64 -41.59
C LEU A 4 -12.84 -56.41 -41.25
N LEU A 5 -13.33 -56.30 -40.00
CA LEU A 5 -14.03 -55.11 -39.50
C LEU A 5 -12.96 -54.10 -39.04
N LEU A 6 -12.87 -52.98 -39.74
CA LEU A 6 -12.04 -51.84 -39.31
C LEU A 6 -12.83 -51.02 -38.31
N PHE A 7 -12.42 -51.02 -37.04
CA PHE A 7 -12.92 -50.10 -36.00
C PHE A 7 -12.14 -48.80 -36.09
N ALA A 8 -12.74 -47.74 -36.62
CA ALA A 8 -12.21 -46.39 -36.57
C ALA A 8 -12.49 -45.81 -35.18
N VAL A 9 -11.46 -45.72 -34.32
CA VAL A 9 -11.52 -45.00 -33.04
C VAL A 9 -11.32 -43.52 -33.33
N LEU A 10 -12.41 -42.74 -33.28
CA LEU A 10 -12.39 -41.28 -33.36
C LEU A 10 -11.92 -40.72 -32.02
N LEU A 11 -10.62 -40.40 -31.88
CA LEU A 11 -10.10 -39.68 -30.74
C LEU A 11 -10.57 -38.23 -30.84
N CYS A 12 -11.65 -37.89 -30.13
CA CYS A 12 -12.03 -36.51 -29.87
C CYS A 12 -11.04 -35.88 -28.91
N GLN A 13 -10.05 -35.16 -29.42
CA GLN A 13 -9.13 -34.34 -28.58
C GLN A 13 -9.90 -33.10 -28.15
N PHE A 14 -10.46 -33.18 -26.94
CA PHE A 14 -10.87 -31.98 -26.22
C PHE A 14 -9.61 -31.23 -25.80
N THR A 15 -9.17 -30.28 -26.61
CA THR A 15 -8.24 -29.25 -26.15
C THR A 15 -9.01 -28.34 -25.22
N ALA A 16 -8.95 -28.63 -23.91
CA ALA A 16 -9.35 -27.69 -22.90
C ALA A 16 -8.38 -26.49 -22.97
N ASN A 17 -8.75 -25.48 -23.74
CA ASN A 17 -8.18 -24.16 -23.61
C ASN A 17 -8.59 -23.63 -22.22
N ALA A 18 -7.83 -23.99 -21.19
CA ALA A 18 -7.84 -23.27 -19.93
C ALA A 18 -7.29 -21.88 -20.24
N GLN A 19 -8.17 -20.98 -20.65
CA GLN A 19 -7.89 -19.57 -20.76
C GLN A 19 -7.55 -19.12 -19.35
N GLN A 20 -6.26 -19.10 -19.05
CA GLN A 20 -5.74 -18.58 -17.78
C GLN A 20 -6.16 -17.11 -17.76
N LYS A 21 -7.27 -16.84 -17.04
CA LYS A 21 -7.79 -15.52 -16.82
C LYS A 21 -6.68 -14.78 -16.07
N SER A 22 -5.91 -13.98 -16.78
CA SER A 22 -4.96 -13.06 -16.19
C SER A 22 -5.79 -12.17 -15.28
N ASP A 23 -5.78 -12.48 -13.97
CA ASP A 23 -6.40 -11.60 -12.98
C ASP A 23 -5.67 -10.27 -13.08
N SER A 24 -6.32 -9.29 -13.70
CA SER A 24 -5.79 -7.95 -13.86
C SER A 24 -5.49 -7.37 -12.48
N VAL A 25 -4.25 -6.90 -12.29
CA VAL A 25 -3.87 -6.22 -11.05
C VAL A 25 -4.79 -5.04 -10.84
N LYS A 26 -5.40 -4.99 -9.65
CA LYS A 26 -6.13 -3.82 -9.20
C LYS A 26 -5.38 -3.18 -8.05
N THR A 27 -4.93 -1.97 -8.28
CA THR A 27 -4.12 -1.20 -7.33
C THR A 27 -4.96 -0.16 -6.59
N ALA A 28 -4.75 -0.04 -5.28
CA ALA A 28 -5.29 1.05 -4.47
C ALA A 28 -4.19 1.82 -3.74
N LEU A 29 -4.45 3.09 -3.45
CA LEU A 29 -3.64 3.90 -2.56
C LEU A 29 -4.15 3.78 -1.13
N LEU A 30 -3.27 3.45 -0.20
CA LEU A 30 -3.53 3.46 1.23
C LEU A 30 -2.70 4.56 1.89
N ILE A 31 -3.36 5.63 2.30
CA ILE A 31 -2.74 6.77 2.99
C ILE A 31 -2.93 6.57 4.48
N VAL A 32 -1.83 6.36 5.20
CA VAL A 32 -1.83 6.00 6.62
C VAL A 32 -1.46 7.20 7.47
N ASP A 33 -2.42 7.69 8.27
CA ASP A 33 -2.23 8.65 9.36
C ASP A 33 -1.44 9.92 8.99
N ILE A 34 -1.62 10.49 7.79
CA ILE A 34 -1.10 11.84 7.50
C ILE A 34 -2.08 12.84 8.12
N GLN A 35 -1.88 13.13 9.42
CA GLN A 35 -2.80 13.91 10.27
C GLN A 35 -2.10 15.09 10.92
N ASN A 36 -2.87 16.14 11.24
CA ASN A 36 -2.37 17.41 11.75
C ASN A 36 -1.49 17.29 13.00
N PHE A 37 -1.72 16.29 13.88
CA PHE A 37 -0.90 16.12 15.08
C PHE A 37 0.55 15.67 14.81
N TYR A 38 0.90 15.30 13.57
CA TYR A 38 2.26 14.97 13.17
C TYR A 38 3.04 16.16 12.60
N PHE A 39 2.40 17.28 12.44
CA PHE A 39 3.02 18.50 11.93
C PHE A 39 3.37 19.47 13.04
N PRO A 40 4.33 20.39 12.83
CA PRO A 40 4.65 21.40 13.83
C PRO A 40 3.43 22.22 14.21
N GLY A 41 3.21 22.44 15.50
CA GLY A 41 2.10 23.21 16.02
C GLY A 41 1.96 23.04 17.54
N ASP A 42 1.29 23.98 18.21
CA ASP A 42 1.05 23.93 19.66
C ASP A 42 2.31 23.66 20.51
N GLY A 43 3.47 24.20 20.08
CA GLY A 43 4.76 24.00 20.75
C GLY A 43 5.40 22.62 20.54
N LYS A 44 4.84 21.78 19.66
CA LYS A 44 5.41 20.48 19.30
C LYS A 44 6.18 20.57 17.98
N PRO A 45 7.33 19.89 17.87
CA PRO A 45 8.18 19.98 16.66
C PRO A 45 7.62 19.22 15.44
N GLY A 46 6.64 18.36 15.61
CA GLY A 46 6.18 17.45 14.55
C GLY A 46 7.16 16.30 14.27
N LEU A 47 6.88 15.54 13.22
CA LEU A 47 7.80 14.53 12.70
C LEU A 47 8.87 15.19 11.84
N VAL A 48 10.03 14.54 11.72
CA VAL A 48 11.09 14.98 10.81
C VAL A 48 10.59 14.83 9.38
N ASN A 49 10.73 15.89 8.59
CA ASN A 49 10.30 15.97 7.19
C ASN A 49 8.80 15.71 6.93
N ALA A 50 7.91 15.87 7.93
CA ALA A 50 6.47 15.62 7.76
C ALA A 50 5.87 16.41 6.60
N GLU A 51 6.19 17.71 6.50
CA GLU A 51 5.67 18.57 5.43
C GLU A 51 6.13 18.07 4.06
N GLN A 52 7.43 17.80 3.90
CA GLN A 52 7.98 17.29 2.64
C GLN A 52 7.35 15.95 2.22
N ALA A 53 7.23 15.00 3.16
CA ALA A 53 6.59 13.71 2.90
C ALA A 53 5.11 13.87 2.52
N SER A 54 4.40 14.81 3.14
CA SER A 54 3.00 15.08 2.80
C SER A 54 2.81 15.72 1.42
N LEU A 55 3.77 16.50 0.95
CA LEU A 55 3.75 17.04 -0.42
C LEU A 55 3.97 15.94 -1.45
N VAL A 56 4.91 15.02 -1.22
CA VAL A 56 5.08 13.83 -2.06
C VAL A 56 3.81 12.97 -2.05
N ALA A 57 3.19 12.78 -0.87
CA ALA A 57 1.93 12.06 -0.74
C ALA A 57 0.79 12.72 -1.54
N LYS A 58 0.74 14.05 -1.56
CA LYS A 58 -0.21 14.83 -2.37
C LYS A 58 -0.06 14.54 -3.87
N ASP A 59 1.17 14.52 -4.37
CA ASP A 59 1.44 14.23 -5.79
C ASP A 59 1.00 12.81 -6.15
N ILE A 60 1.30 11.82 -5.28
CA ILE A 60 0.87 10.43 -5.47
C ILE A 60 -0.67 10.35 -5.48
N LEU A 61 -1.32 10.98 -4.50
CA LEU A 61 -2.78 11.03 -4.40
C LEU A 61 -3.40 11.60 -5.69
N GLN A 62 -2.84 12.68 -6.22
CA GLN A 62 -3.31 13.26 -7.47
C GLN A 62 -3.19 12.29 -8.64
N ILE A 63 -2.07 11.56 -8.76
CA ILE A 63 -1.86 10.55 -9.80
C ILE A 63 -2.93 9.44 -9.71
N PHE A 64 -3.29 8.98 -8.50
CA PHE A 64 -4.35 7.99 -8.31
C PHE A 64 -5.72 8.52 -8.70
N ARG A 65 -6.05 9.77 -8.33
CA ARG A 65 -7.31 10.45 -8.68
C ARG A 65 -7.45 10.64 -10.20
N GLU A 66 -6.41 11.13 -10.87
CA GLU A 66 -6.40 11.30 -12.33
C GLU A 66 -6.59 9.98 -13.09
N ARG A 67 -6.14 8.86 -12.52
CA ARG A 67 -6.32 7.53 -13.06
C ARG A 67 -7.60 6.83 -12.61
N ASN A 68 -8.46 7.51 -11.84
CA ASN A 68 -9.67 6.93 -11.27
C ASN A 68 -9.41 5.64 -10.48
N GLN A 69 -8.28 5.56 -9.78
CA GLN A 69 -7.92 4.44 -8.93
C GLN A 69 -8.49 4.61 -7.53
N LEU A 70 -8.68 3.48 -6.83
CA LEU A 70 -9.21 3.50 -5.47
C LEU A 70 -8.23 4.17 -4.50
N VAL A 71 -8.77 5.08 -3.68
CA VAL A 71 -8.03 5.74 -2.59
C VAL A 71 -8.72 5.43 -1.27
N VAL A 72 -7.92 5.05 -0.27
CA VAL A 72 -8.37 4.84 1.10
C VAL A 72 -7.50 5.66 2.04
N HIS A 73 -8.14 6.50 2.82
CA HIS A 73 -7.51 7.26 3.89
C HIS A 73 -7.73 6.54 5.22
N VAL A 74 -6.66 6.33 5.95
CA VAL A 74 -6.71 5.83 7.33
C VAL A 74 -6.28 6.96 8.26
N ARG A 75 -7.02 7.13 9.36
CA ARG A 75 -6.67 8.06 10.42
C ARG A 75 -6.74 7.39 11.78
N HIS A 76 -5.77 7.67 12.62
CA HIS A 76 -5.73 7.20 14.01
C HIS A 76 -6.57 8.13 14.88
N LYS A 77 -7.46 7.59 15.72
CA LYS A 77 -8.25 8.39 16.64
C LYS A 77 -7.34 9.09 17.67
N SER A 78 -7.45 10.40 17.75
CA SER A 78 -6.70 11.26 18.67
C SER A 78 -7.63 12.29 19.33
N ASN A 79 -7.21 12.83 20.47
CA ASN A 79 -7.96 13.88 21.17
C ASN A 79 -7.72 15.28 20.56
N SER A 80 -6.62 15.46 19.81
CA SER A 80 -6.29 16.72 19.13
C SER A 80 -5.56 16.43 17.83
N GLY A 81 -5.69 17.31 16.82
CA GLY A 81 -5.06 17.16 15.51
C GLY A 81 -5.53 15.91 14.75
N PHE A 82 -6.77 15.47 15.02
CA PHE A 82 -7.36 14.25 14.48
C PHE A 82 -7.61 14.33 12.97
N GLU A 83 -7.72 15.52 12.44
CA GLU A 83 -8.05 15.77 11.05
C GLU A 83 -6.90 15.28 10.15
N ILE A 84 -7.28 14.77 9.00
CA ILE A 84 -6.34 14.46 7.92
C ILE A 84 -5.73 15.79 7.44
N HIS A 85 -4.42 15.78 7.22
CA HIS A 85 -3.70 16.98 6.81
C HIS A 85 -4.16 17.48 5.42
N LYS A 86 -4.24 18.80 5.26
CA LYS A 86 -4.74 19.49 4.05
C LYS A 86 -4.11 19.02 2.73
N ASN A 87 -2.83 18.59 2.76
CA ASN A 87 -2.11 18.13 1.58
C ASN A 87 -2.70 16.82 1.01
N VAL A 88 -3.39 16.04 1.84
CA VAL A 88 -4.01 14.78 1.46
C VAL A 88 -5.48 14.72 1.89
N GLU A 89 -6.17 15.85 1.87
CA GLU A 89 -7.58 15.93 2.24
C GLU A 89 -8.44 15.00 1.36
N PRO A 90 -9.27 14.14 1.98
CA PRO A 90 -10.11 13.21 1.23
C PRO A 90 -11.24 13.90 0.49
N LEU A 91 -11.57 13.41 -0.69
CA LEU A 91 -12.82 13.75 -1.38
C LEU A 91 -13.99 13.02 -0.70
N ALA A 92 -15.21 13.56 -0.85
CA ALA A 92 -16.43 12.95 -0.30
C ALA A 92 -16.69 11.52 -0.83
N SER A 93 -16.18 11.19 -2.00
CA SER A 93 -16.27 9.87 -2.61
C SER A 93 -15.19 8.87 -2.14
N GLU A 94 -14.18 9.33 -1.42
CA GLU A 94 -13.07 8.50 -0.97
C GLU A 94 -13.36 7.88 0.40
N LYS A 95 -12.92 6.64 0.60
CA LYS A 95 -13.11 5.92 1.84
C LYS A 95 -12.18 6.47 2.93
N VAL A 96 -12.77 6.85 4.06
CA VAL A 96 -12.04 7.23 5.28
C VAL A 96 -12.31 6.19 6.35
N ILE A 97 -11.23 5.63 6.92
CA ILE A 97 -11.26 4.65 8.01
C ILE A 97 -10.64 5.26 9.26
N THR A 98 -11.34 5.17 10.37
CA THR A 98 -10.82 5.56 11.69
C THR A 98 -10.42 4.32 12.47
N LYS A 99 -9.15 4.25 12.88
CA LYS A 99 -8.60 3.13 13.67
C LYS A 99 -8.20 3.55 15.09
N LEU A 100 -8.11 2.55 15.96
CA LEU A 100 -7.68 2.70 17.36
C LEU A 100 -6.34 1.99 17.64
N LYS A 101 -5.84 1.20 16.71
CA LYS A 101 -4.63 0.39 16.85
C LYS A 101 -3.62 0.76 15.78
N VAL A 102 -2.36 0.38 15.97
CA VAL A 102 -1.27 0.62 15.02
C VAL A 102 -1.58 -0.04 13.66
N ASN A 103 -1.99 -1.30 13.68
CA ASN A 103 -2.41 -2.03 12.48
C ASN A 103 -3.74 -1.48 11.95
N SER A 104 -3.73 -1.01 10.70
CA SER A 104 -4.89 -0.41 10.04
C SER A 104 -6.03 -1.39 9.75
N PHE A 105 -5.74 -2.69 9.73
CA PHE A 105 -6.73 -3.75 9.51
C PHE A 105 -7.41 -4.23 10.80
N HIS A 106 -6.79 -3.95 11.96
CA HIS A 106 -7.30 -4.46 13.23
C HIS A 106 -8.51 -3.67 13.72
N GLY A 107 -9.68 -4.33 13.79
CA GLY A 107 -10.92 -3.73 14.26
C GLY A 107 -11.49 -2.65 13.34
N THR A 108 -11.21 -2.76 12.03
CA THR A 108 -11.73 -1.89 10.97
C THR A 108 -12.33 -2.74 9.84
N ASP A 109 -13.05 -2.10 8.94
CA ASP A 109 -13.60 -2.73 7.73
C ASP A 109 -12.63 -2.67 6.52
N LEU A 110 -11.35 -2.33 6.73
CA LEU A 110 -10.39 -2.12 5.64
C LEU A 110 -10.23 -3.37 4.75
N LEU A 111 -10.03 -4.54 5.37
CA LEU A 111 -9.83 -5.79 4.61
C LEU A 111 -11.06 -6.14 3.76
N GLU A 112 -12.25 -6.06 4.36
CA GLU A 112 -13.51 -6.32 3.66
C GLU A 112 -13.69 -5.33 2.49
N PHE A 113 -13.44 -4.05 2.74
CA PHE A 113 -13.56 -3.00 1.73
C PHE A 113 -12.61 -3.22 0.54
N LEU A 114 -11.34 -3.57 0.79
CA LEU A 114 -10.37 -3.85 -0.26
C LEU A 114 -10.75 -5.10 -1.06
N ASN A 115 -11.17 -6.18 -0.39
CA ASN A 115 -11.60 -7.43 -1.03
C ASN A 115 -12.86 -7.23 -1.89
N LYS A 116 -13.85 -6.48 -1.41
CA LYS A 116 -15.07 -6.12 -2.17
C LYS A 116 -14.71 -5.38 -3.46
N ASN A 117 -13.70 -4.55 -3.44
CA ASN A 117 -13.20 -3.82 -4.60
C ASN A 117 -12.23 -4.64 -5.45
N LYS A 118 -11.94 -5.89 -5.07
CA LYS A 118 -11.01 -6.82 -5.74
C LYS A 118 -9.59 -6.25 -5.86
N ILE A 119 -9.16 -5.51 -4.87
CA ILE A 119 -7.80 -4.98 -4.82
C ILE A 119 -6.82 -6.13 -4.59
N THR A 120 -5.71 -6.11 -5.31
CA THR A 120 -4.63 -7.11 -5.18
C THR A 120 -3.29 -6.47 -4.87
N ARG A 121 -3.16 -5.17 -5.12
CA ARG A 121 -1.94 -4.39 -4.86
C ARG A 121 -2.25 -3.13 -4.08
N LEU A 122 -1.39 -2.78 -3.13
CA LEU A 122 -1.47 -1.55 -2.37
C LEU A 122 -0.20 -0.71 -2.56
N VAL A 123 -0.37 0.55 -2.92
CA VAL A 123 0.65 1.57 -2.72
C VAL A 123 0.39 2.19 -1.35
N ILE A 124 1.36 2.10 -0.44
CA ILE A 124 1.21 2.48 0.97
C ILE A 124 2.15 3.64 1.27
N ILE A 125 1.60 4.72 1.81
CA ILE A 125 2.33 5.93 2.19
C ILE A 125 1.82 6.43 3.55
N GLY A 126 2.61 7.21 4.27
CA GLY A 126 2.14 7.85 5.48
C GLY A 126 3.06 7.83 6.68
N MET A 127 2.48 7.93 7.88
CA MET A 127 3.16 8.23 9.13
C MET A 127 2.64 7.37 10.28
N GLN A 128 3.43 7.06 11.34
CA GLN A 128 4.89 7.12 11.38
C GLN A 128 5.44 5.86 10.74
N THR A 129 6.58 5.97 10.07
CA THR A 129 7.19 4.85 9.33
C THR A 129 7.34 3.59 10.18
N GLN A 130 7.90 3.70 11.38
CA GLN A 130 8.16 2.57 12.31
C GLN A 130 6.94 2.10 13.09
N MET A 131 5.77 2.68 12.88
CA MET A 131 4.55 2.33 13.61
C MET A 131 3.41 1.98 12.65
N CYS A 132 2.56 2.96 12.35
CA CYS A 132 1.32 2.70 11.63
C CYS A 132 1.56 2.32 10.16
N LEU A 133 2.56 2.91 9.51
CA LEU A 133 2.93 2.52 8.15
C LEU A 133 3.47 1.07 8.12
N GLU A 134 4.48 0.77 8.94
CA GLU A 134 5.05 -0.58 9.03
C GLU A 134 3.99 -1.61 9.42
N GLY A 135 3.19 -1.32 10.45
CA GLY A 135 2.13 -2.22 10.92
C GLY A 135 1.05 -2.49 9.86
N ALA A 136 0.68 -1.48 9.09
CA ALA A 136 -0.25 -1.64 7.97
C ALA A 136 0.37 -2.45 6.82
N THR A 137 1.63 -2.19 6.48
CA THR A 137 2.33 -2.85 5.38
C THR A 137 2.53 -4.35 5.65
N ARG A 138 2.99 -4.72 6.85
CA ARG A 138 3.15 -6.12 7.24
C ARG A 138 1.82 -6.86 7.21
N ALA A 139 0.78 -6.27 7.81
CA ALA A 139 -0.56 -6.88 7.81
C ALA A 139 -1.13 -7.01 6.39
N ALA A 140 -0.95 -6.02 5.52
CA ALA A 140 -1.37 -6.10 4.13
C ALA A 140 -0.68 -7.26 3.41
N SER A 141 0.64 -7.42 3.59
CA SER A 141 1.41 -8.54 3.04
C SER A 141 0.92 -9.89 3.56
N ASP A 142 0.65 -10.01 4.88
CA ASP A 142 0.11 -11.22 5.51
C ASP A 142 -1.27 -11.59 4.97
N TYR A 143 -2.08 -10.61 4.57
CA TYR A 143 -3.37 -10.82 3.89
C TYR A 143 -3.24 -11.09 2.38
N GLY A 144 -2.02 -11.16 1.84
CA GLY A 144 -1.74 -11.53 0.45
C GLY A 144 -1.80 -10.37 -0.55
N PHE A 145 -1.83 -9.12 -0.09
CA PHE A 145 -1.67 -7.97 -0.99
C PHE A 145 -0.21 -7.82 -1.42
N GLU A 146 0.00 -7.49 -2.67
CA GLU A 146 1.30 -7.01 -3.14
C GLU A 146 1.46 -5.55 -2.67
N CYS A 147 2.50 -5.27 -1.89
CA CYS A 147 2.70 -3.96 -1.29
C CYS A 147 3.86 -3.21 -1.93
N ILE A 148 3.64 -1.93 -2.21
CA ILE A 148 4.64 -0.96 -2.64
C ILE A 148 4.63 0.17 -1.62
N VAL A 149 5.77 0.48 -1.02
CA VAL A 149 5.94 1.65 -0.13
C VAL A 149 6.73 2.71 -0.86
N VAL A 150 6.21 3.96 -0.86
CA VAL A 150 6.95 5.10 -1.42
C VAL A 150 7.66 5.82 -0.28
N SER A 151 8.99 5.67 -0.23
CA SER A 151 9.84 6.00 0.92
C SER A 151 9.83 7.47 1.30
N ASP A 152 9.84 8.36 0.33
CA ASP A 152 9.85 9.81 0.51
C ASP A 152 8.45 10.42 0.76
N ALA A 153 7.40 9.58 0.69
CA ALA A 153 6.06 9.90 1.19
C ALA A 153 5.82 9.39 2.62
N CYS A 154 6.90 9.02 3.35
CA CYS A 154 6.86 8.52 4.72
C CYS A 154 7.66 9.43 5.65
N ALA A 155 7.23 9.57 6.90
CA ALA A 155 7.92 10.37 7.91
C ALA A 155 7.94 9.69 9.27
N THR A 156 8.99 10.00 10.06
CA THR A 156 9.21 9.46 11.38
C THR A 156 9.84 10.51 12.31
N ARG A 157 10.32 10.09 13.47
CA ARG A 157 10.98 10.91 14.47
C ARG A 157 12.16 10.17 15.10
N ASP A 158 12.99 10.91 15.84
CA ASP A 158 13.99 10.31 16.71
C ASP A 158 13.32 9.38 17.73
N LEU A 159 13.92 8.23 17.98
CA LEU A 159 13.50 7.27 19.00
C LEU A 159 14.53 7.18 20.12
N LYS A 160 14.06 6.82 21.32
CA LYS A 160 14.92 6.57 22.47
C LYS A 160 14.73 5.15 22.98
N PHE A 161 15.85 4.52 23.32
CA PHE A 161 15.89 3.25 24.03
C PHE A 161 17.00 3.30 25.08
N GLY A 162 16.62 3.35 26.36
CA GLY A 162 17.54 3.67 27.44
C GLY A 162 18.17 5.04 27.21
N ASP A 163 19.47 5.11 27.27
CA ASP A 163 20.27 6.34 27.10
C ASP A 163 20.55 6.66 25.63
N LYS A 164 20.21 5.74 24.72
CA LYS A 164 20.51 5.87 23.29
C LYS A 164 19.40 6.58 22.56
N THR A 165 19.78 7.49 21.66
CA THR A 165 18.88 8.11 20.70
C THR A 165 19.21 7.56 19.32
N VAL A 166 18.21 7.00 18.64
CA VAL A 166 18.27 6.63 17.23
C VAL A 166 17.66 7.77 16.42
N LYS A 167 18.42 8.32 15.50
CA LYS A 167 17.98 9.45 14.70
C LYS A 167 16.87 9.03 13.72
N ALA A 168 16.01 9.97 13.37
CA ALA A 168 14.89 9.71 12.45
C ALA A 168 15.33 9.11 11.12
N GLU A 169 16.46 9.53 10.56
CA GLU A 169 17.04 8.98 9.34
C GLU A 169 17.43 7.50 9.47
N ASP A 170 18.01 7.12 10.62
CA ASP A 170 18.36 5.73 10.92
C ASP A 170 17.12 4.88 11.16
N VAL A 171 16.12 5.41 11.87
CA VAL A 171 14.82 4.76 12.05
C VAL A 171 14.14 4.50 10.70
N GLN A 172 14.08 5.53 9.86
CA GLN A 172 13.53 5.45 8.50
C GLN A 172 14.22 4.35 7.70
N THR A 173 15.55 4.42 7.63
CA THR A 173 16.38 3.46 6.89
C THR A 173 16.18 2.03 7.39
N ALA A 174 16.24 1.81 8.70
CA ALA A 174 16.12 0.48 9.29
C ALA A 174 14.76 -0.17 9.00
N VAL A 175 13.68 0.61 9.14
CA VAL A 175 12.32 0.10 8.90
C VAL A 175 12.10 -0.22 7.42
N LEU A 176 12.46 0.70 6.52
CA LEU A 176 12.28 0.49 5.09
C LEU A 176 13.16 -0.66 4.57
N ALA A 177 14.39 -0.80 5.07
CA ALA A 177 15.25 -1.94 4.77
C ALA A 177 14.62 -3.24 5.22
N THR A 178 14.05 -3.29 6.44
CA THR A 178 13.37 -4.49 6.96
C THR A 178 12.14 -4.87 6.14
N LEU A 179 11.36 -3.89 5.68
CA LEU A 179 10.20 -4.16 4.81
C LEU A 179 10.63 -4.76 3.46
N THR A 180 11.77 -4.33 2.94
CA THR A 180 12.35 -4.86 1.68
C THR A 180 12.95 -6.24 1.87
N ASP A 181 13.84 -6.40 2.83
CA ASP A 181 14.55 -7.67 3.11
C ASP A 181 13.58 -8.79 3.52
N GLY A 182 12.60 -8.46 4.35
CA GLY A 182 11.53 -9.37 4.75
C GLY A 182 10.49 -9.66 3.67
N ARG A 183 10.62 -9.07 2.48
CA ARG A 183 9.70 -9.21 1.35
C ARG A 183 8.25 -8.80 1.68
N TYR A 184 8.06 -7.90 2.64
CA TYR A 184 6.74 -7.36 2.97
C TYR A 184 6.28 -6.33 1.94
N ALA A 185 7.23 -5.58 1.36
CA ALA A 185 6.93 -4.59 0.33
C ALA A 185 8.11 -4.35 -0.60
N LYS A 186 7.83 -3.95 -1.83
CA LYS A 186 8.80 -3.24 -2.65
C LYS A 186 8.86 -1.79 -2.18
N VAL A 187 10.05 -1.34 -1.77
CA VAL A 187 10.26 0.06 -1.37
C VAL A 187 10.91 0.82 -2.52
N ILE A 188 10.30 1.93 -2.93
CA ILE A 188 10.78 2.82 -3.99
C ILE A 188 10.63 4.27 -3.55
N ASP A 189 11.34 5.18 -4.18
CA ASP A 189 11.14 6.62 -4.04
C ASP A 189 10.11 7.16 -5.06
N MET A 190 9.78 8.44 -4.99
CA MET A 190 8.84 9.08 -5.93
C MET A 190 9.32 9.02 -7.38
N LYS A 191 10.63 9.04 -7.62
CA LYS A 191 11.20 8.89 -8.96
C LYS A 191 10.91 7.48 -9.49
N GLY A 192 11.26 6.46 -8.71
CA GLY A 192 10.98 5.06 -9.05
C GLY A 192 9.48 4.80 -9.20
N PHE A 193 8.63 5.46 -8.39
CA PHE A 193 7.18 5.37 -8.54
C PHE A 193 6.72 5.91 -9.91
N LYS A 194 7.18 7.10 -10.32
CA LYS A 194 6.83 7.70 -11.62
C LYS A 194 7.33 6.89 -12.82
N GLU A 195 8.52 6.31 -12.72
CA GLU A 195 9.11 5.47 -13.77
C GLU A 195 8.40 4.13 -13.93
N ASN A 196 7.65 3.67 -12.93
CA ASN A 196 6.99 2.36 -12.92
C ASN A 196 5.46 2.43 -12.97
N LEU A 197 4.84 3.54 -13.34
CA LEU A 197 3.38 3.71 -13.31
C LEU A 197 2.62 2.61 -14.08
N ASP A 198 3.10 2.24 -15.26
CA ASP A 198 2.44 1.21 -16.08
C ASP A 198 2.48 -0.16 -15.38
N ASN A 199 3.60 -0.51 -14.76
CA ASN A 199 3.72 -1.75 -13.99
C ASN A 199 2.84 -1.74 -12.73
N ILE A 200 2.73 -0.59 -12.07
CA ILE A 200 1.94 -0.43 -10.85
C ILE A 200 0.44 -0.60 -11.14
N PHE A 201 -0.04 -0.10 -12.28
CA PHE A 201 -1.47 -0.08 -12.57
C PHE A 201 -1.97 -1.16 -13.54
N HIS A 202 -1.11 -1.76 -14.39
CA HIS A 202 -1.57 -2.58 -15.52
C HIS A 202 -0.98 -3.98 -15.64
N GLN A 203 0.08 -4.35 -14.92
CA GLN A 203 0.66 -5.70 -15.07
C GLN A 203 0.06 -6.73 -14.11
N GLY A 204 -0.11 -7.96 -14.64
CA GLY A 204 -0.54 -9.11 -13.85
C GLY A 204 0.52 -9.57 -12.84
N LYS A 205 0.11 -10.37 -11.86
CA LYS A 205 0.91 -10.87 -10.71
C LYS A 205 2.25 -11.57 -11.04
N ASN A 206 2.56 -11.81 -12.31
CA ASN A 206 3.68 -12.67 -12.72
C ASN A 206 4.96 -11.93 -13.12
N ASN A 207 5.00 -10.61 -13.08
CA ASN A 207 6.25 -9.87 -13.23
C ASN A 207 6.70 -9.41 -11.85
N SER A 208 7.46 -10.28 -11.17
CA SER A 208 8.28 -9.88 -10.02
C SER A 208 9.13 -8.69 -10.43
N PHE A 209 8.90 -7.58 -9.79
CA PHE A 209 9.79 -6.44 -9.85
C PHE A 209 11.16 -6.82 -9.30
#